data_8963b07e5412335e17bdb3c79298be0c
#
_entry.id   8963b07e5412335e17bdb3c79298be0c
#
_cell.length_a   1.000
_cell.length_b   1.000
_cell.length_c   1.000
_cell.angle_alpha   90.00
_cell.angle_beta   90.00
_cell.angle_gamma   90.00
#
_symmetry.space_group_name_H-M   'P 1'
#
loop_
_entity.id
_entity.type
_entity.pdbx_description
1 polymer ?
#
loop_
_entity_poly.entity_id
_entity_poly.type
_entity_poly.pdbx_seq_one_letter_code
_entity_poly.pdbx_strand_id
1 'polypeptide(L)'
;MSTTEGDSHPPGAIQQAPGLSRTDLQQQDLSIPGREMVHARVDIGPEAPSVKHTHPGEEIIYILEGSLEYQIEGQPTRTFHAGEALTVPAGVVHAVRNVGNANGAQLATYVVEKESRCSRLPGDPVPPGRGHA
;
A
#
# COMPACT_ATOMS: atom_id res chain seq x y z
N MET A 1 17.67 21.01 0.94
CA MET A 1 17.16 20.98 0.72
C MET A 1 16.47 20.88 0.52
N SER A 2 16.23 20.73 0.24
CA SER A 2 15.60 20.69 -0.11
C SER A 2 14.68 20.52 -0.24
N THR A 3 14.43 20.39 0.02
CA THR A 3 13.58 20.21 -0.13
C THR A 3 12.94 20.65 -0.59
N THR A 4 12.82 20.57 -0.94
CA THR A 4 12.44 21.01 -1.60
C THR A 4 11.29 21.47 -1.42
N GLU A 5 11.14 22.50 -1.61
CA GLU A 5 10.13 22.99 -1.40
C GLU A 5 9.05 22.49 -1.96
N GLY A 6 7.98 22.39 -1.73
CA GLY A 6 6.85 21.78 -2.34
C GLY A 6 6.88 20.29 -2.38
N ASP A 7 8.00 19.74 -2.14
CA ASP A 7 8.13 18.30 -2.20
C ASP A 7 8.05 17.75 -0.80
N SER A 8 6.96 17.11 -0.47
CA SER A 8 6.79 16.53 0.85
C SER A 8 7.09 15.04 0.88
N HIS A 9 7.63 14.48 -0.19
CA HIS A 9 7.89 13.05 -0.20
C HIS A 9 9.15 12.73 0.59
N PRO A 10 9.16 11.64 1.35
CA PRO A 10 10.37 11.22 2.04
C PRO A 10 11.45 10.81 1.04
N PRO A 11 12.70 10.79 1.49
CA PRO A 11 13.77 10.30 0.63
C PRO A 11 13.48 8.88 0.17
N GLY A 12 13.75 8.61 -1.09
CA GLY A 12 13.50 7.29 -1.65
C GLY A 12 12.09 7.06 -2.12
N ALA A 13 11.21 8.04 -1.98
CA ALA A 13 9.84 7.88 -2.42
C ALA A 13 9.76 7.91 -3.94
N ILE A 14 8.94 7.03 -4.50
CA ILE A 14 8.69 6.98 -5.93
C ILE A 14 7.24 7.34 -6.14
N GLN A 15 7.02 8.39 -6.94
CA GLN A 15 5.66 8.82 -7.23
C GLN A 15 5.01 7.85 -8.19
N GLN A 16 3.85 7.33 -7.85
CA GLN A 16 3.14 6.34 -8.66
C GLN A 16 1.98 6.96 -9.42
N ALA A 17 1.50 8.09 -8.97
CA ALA A 17 0.43 8.86 -9.60
C ALA A 17 0.43 10.21 -8.92
N PRO A 18 -0.28 11.20 -9.45
CA PRO A 18 -0.37 12.49 -8.77
C PRO A 18 -0.86 12.30 -7.34
N GLY A 19 -0.09 12.77 -6.38
CA GLY A 19 -0.43 12.67 -4.98
C GLY A 19 -0.23 11.31 -4.35
N LEU A 20 0.30 10.33 -5.08
CA LEU A 20 0.48 8.97 -4.59
C LEU A 20 1.93 8.57 -4.73
N SER A 21 2.60 8.28 -3.63
CA SER A 21 3.99 7.84 -3.68
C SER A 21 4.22 6.69 -2.73
N ARG A 22 5.22 5.89 -3.05
CA ARG A 22 5.57 4.71 -2.27
C ARG A 22 7.06 4.73 -1.96
N THR A 23 7.39 4.45 -0.72
CA THR A 23 8.77 4.33 -0.26
C THR A 23 8.97 2.92 0.26
N ASP A 24 9.81 2.14 -0.41
CA ASP A 24 10.12 0.81 0.08
C ASP A 24 11.11 0.93 1.23
N LEU A 25 10.78 0.27 2.33
CA LEU A 25 11.57 0.38 3.55
C LEU A 25 12.46 -0.82 3.76
N GLN A 26 11.95 -2.02 3.53
CA GLN A 26 12.74 -3.23 3.67
C GLN A 26 12.00 -4.40 3.01
N GLN A 27 12.76 -5.43 2.71
CA GLN A 27 12.23 -6.67 2.17
C GLN A 27 13.02 -7.78 2.83
N GLN A 28 12.33 -8.78 3.34
CA GLN A 28 12.98 -9.79 4.16
C GLN A 28 12.30 -11.14 3.97
N ASP A 29 13.10 -12.18 3.77
CA ASP A 29 12.57 -13.53 3.77
C ASP A 29 12.04 -13.84 5.17
N LEU A 30 10.92 -14.53 5.21
CA LEU A 30 10.37 -14.98 6.48
C LEU A 30 10.87 -16.38 6.78
N SER A 31 10.72 -16.78 8.04
CA SER A 31 11.10 -18.13 8.42
C SER A 31 10.18 -19.19 7.80
N ILE A 32 9.04 -18.78 7.29
CA ILE A 32 8.16 -19.68 6.57
C ILE A 32 8.73 -19.84 5.17
N PRO A 33 9.05 -21.07 4.74
CA PRO A 33 9.68 -21.26 3.44
C PRO A 33 8.83 -20.70 2.30
N GLY A 34 9.49 -20.03 1.35
CA GLY A 34 8.83 -19.47 0.18
C GLY A 34 8.09 -18.19 0.40
N ARG A 35 8.15 -17.62 1.59
CA ARG A 35 7.44 -16.39 1.90
C ARG A 35 8.39 -15.27 2.25
N GLU A 36 8.00 -14.06 1.90
CA GLU A 36 8.78 -12.88 2.24
C GLU A 36 7.86 -11.76 2.66
N MET A 37 8.43 -10.79 3.33
CA MET A 37 7.73 -9.60 3.78
C MET A 37 8.28 -8.40 3.02
N VAL A 38 7.39 -7.57 2.52
CA VAL A 38 7.74 -6.28 1.93
C VAL A 38 7.10 -5.20 2.76
N HIS A 39 7.90 -4.23 3.17
CA HIS A 39 7.48 -3.19 4.10
C HIS A 39 7.60 -1.86 3.38
N ALA A 40 6.54 -1.12 3.28
CA ALA A 40 6.52 0.10 2.49
C ALA A 40 5.67 1.17 3.16
N ARG A 41 6.09 2.41 2.99
CA ARG A 41 5.26 3.55 3.34
C ARG A 41 4.58 4.05 2.08
N VAL A 42 3.27 4.31 2.15
CA VAL A 42 2.53 4.84 1.02
C VAL A 42 1.91 6.15 1.44
N ASP A 43 2.27 7.21 0.75
CA ASP A 43 1.73 8.55 0.99
C ASP A 43 0.62 8.81 -0.01
N ILE A 44 -0.54 9.22 0.50
CA ILE A 44 -1.75 9.37 -0.30
C ILE A 44 -2.31 10.75 -0.04
N GLY A 45 -2.13 11.64 -1.02
CA GLY A 45 -2.68 12.99 -0.90
C GLY A 45 -4.16 13.01 -1.21
N PRO A 46 -4.83 14.13 -0.91
CA PRO A 46 -6.26 14.23 -1.19
C PRO A 46 -6.61 14.09 -2.66
N GLU A 47 -5.67 14.41 -3.55
CA GLU A 47 -5.92 14.35 -4.98
C GLU A 47 -5.53 13.01 -5.57
N ALA A 48 -4.99 12.10 -4.79
CA ALA A 48 -4.55 10.82 -5.33
C ALA A 48 -5.75 10.01 -5.83
N PRO A 49 -5.59 9.34 -6.96
CA PRO A 49 -6.70 8.52 -7.46
C PRO A 49 -6.93 7.31 -6.58
N SER A 50 -8.18 6.89 -6.50
CA SER A 50 -8.55 5.69 -5.78
C SER A 50 -8.78 4.59 -6.80
N VAL A 51 -7.92 3.57 -6.80
CA VAL A 51 -7.93 2.53 -7.80
C VAL A 51 -8.12 1.18 -7.10
N LYS A 52 -9.10 0.42 -7.56
CA LYS A 52 -9.32 -0.92 -7.02
C LYS A 52 -8.22 -1.84 -7.51
N HIS A 53 -7.70 -2.64 -6.59
CA HIS A 53 -6.60 -3.56 -6.91
C HIS A 53 -6.57 -4.70 -5.91
N THR A 54 -5.72 -5.68 -6.16
CA THR A 54 -5.52 -6.81 -5.27
C THR A 54 -4.03 -7.04 -5.08
N HIS A 55 -3.71 -7.80 -4.03
CA HIS A 55 -2.36 -8.28 -3.80
C HIS A 55 -2.39 -9.79 -3.60
N PRO A 56 -1.31 -10.49 -3.96
CA PRO A 56 -1.29 -11.95 -3.80
C PRO A 56 -1.21 -12.43 -2.35
N GLY A 57 -0.86 -11.56 -1.43
CA GLY A 57 -0.83 -11.90 -0.01
C GLY A 57 -1.54 -10.88 0.82
N GLU A 58 -1.54 -11.09 2.11
CA GLU A 58 -2.16 -10.14 3.03
C GLU A 58 -1.42 -8.82 3.02
N GLU A 59 -2.15 -7.75 3.25
CA GLU A 59 -1.57 -6.44 3.47
C GLU A 59 -1.98 -5.97 4.85
N ILE A 60 -0.99 -5.77 5.72
CA ILE A 60 -1.23 -5.33 7.10
C ILE A 60 -0.87 -3.86 7.15
N ILE A 61 -1.81 -3.03 7.59
CA ILE A 61 -1.69 -1.58 7.45
C ILE A 61 -1.79 -0.91 8.80
N TYR A 62 -0.89 0.03 9.05
CA TYR A 62 -0.94 0.94 10.18
C TYR A 62 -1.01 2.35 9.63
N ILE A 63 -1.97 3.13 10.09
CA ILE A 63 -2.14 4.50 9.59
C ILE A 63 -1.18 5.41 10.32
N LEU A 64 -0.29 6.04 9.56
CA LEU A 64 0.71 6.94 10.13
C LEU A 64 0.18 8.35 10.31
N GLU A 65 -0.63 8.82 9.37
CA GLU A 65 -1.18 10.16 9.47
C GLU A 65 -2.39 10.29 8.56
N GLY A 66 -3.25 11.24 8.87
CA GLY A 66 -4.38 11.58 8.03
C GLY A 66 -5.59 10.71 8.27
N SER A 67 -6.51 10.78 7.31
CA SER A 67 -7.77 10.05 7.35
C SER A 67 -7.92 9.35 6.02
N LEU A 68 -7.91 8.02 6.06
CA LEU A 68 -7.94 7.20 4.85
C LEU A 68 -9.15 6.28 4.89
N GLU A 69 -9.92 6.31 3.81
CA GLU A 69 -11.11 5.49 3.68
C GLU A 69 -10.75 4.26 2.88
N TYR A 70 -11.08 3.10 3.42
CA TYR A 70 -10.80 1.82 2.77
C TYR A 70 -12.09 1.15 2.35
N GLN A 71 -12.13 0.76 1.09
CA GLN A 71 -13.22 -0.04 0.53
C GLN A 71 -12.63 -1.43 0.31
N ILE A 72 -13.07 -2.39 1.10
CA ILE A 72 -12.60 -3.76 1.02
C ILE A 72 -13.79 -4.62 0.67
N GLU A 73 -13.70 -5.35 -0.43
CA GLU A 73 -14.82 -6.14 -0.90
C GLU A 73 -15.29 -7.09 0.20
N GLY A 74 -16.59 -7.14 0.44
CA GLY A 74 -17.15 -7.97 1.48
C GLY A 74 -17.19 -7.33 2.85
N GLN A 75 -16.70 -6.11 2.99
CA GLN A 75 -16.70 -5.40 4.26
C GLN A 75 -17.32 -4.02 4.10
N PRO A 76 -17.86 -3.45 5.17
CA PRO A 76 -18.35 -2.07 5.08
C PRO A 76 -17.20 -1.11 4.83
N THR A 77 -17.46 -0.08 4.03
CA THR A 77 -16.49 1.00 3.84
C THR A 77 -16.25 1.69 5.18
N ARG A 78 -15.00 1.95 5.48
CA ARG A 78 -14.65 2.52 6.76
C ARG A 78 -13.46 3.46 6.64
N THR A 79 -13.49 4.54 7.43
CA THR A 79 -12.40 5.50 7.50
C THR A 79 -11.54 5.20 8.73
N PHE A 80 -10.24 5.18 8.51
CA PHE A 80 -9.25 4.93 9.56
C PHE A 80 -8.40 6.19 9.72
N HIS A 81 -7.99 6.44 10.95
CA HIS A 81 -7.20 7.60 11.32
C HIS A 81 -5.84 7.19 11.87
N ALA A 82 -4.93 8.14 11.98
CA ALA A 82 -3.60 7.88 12.51
C ALA A 82 -3.68 7.07 13.80
N GLY A 83 -2.87 6.03 13.90
CA GLY A 83 -2.83 5.16 15.06
C GLY A 83 -3.74 3.94 14.95
N GLU A 84 -4.56 3.87 13.93
CA GLU A 84 -5.44 2.70 13.73
C GLU A 84 -4.84 1.75 12.72
N ALA A 85 -5.29 0.52 12.73
CA ALA A 85 -4.74 -0.52 11.88
C ALA A 85 -5.83 -1.38 11.29
N LEU A 86 -5.52 -2.01 10.15
CA LEU A 86 -6.45 -2.92 9.50
C LEU A 86 -5.65 -3.93 8.69
N THR A 87 -6.31 -4.99 8.26
CA THR A 87 -5.70 -5.99 7.40
C THR A 87 -6.58 -6.22 6.19
N VAL A 88 -5.95 -6.23 5.02
CA VAL A 88 -6.63 -6.59 3.78
C VAL A 88 -6.28 -8.05 3.49
N PRO A 89 -7.26 -8.94 3.40
CA PRO A 89 -6.97 -10.35 3.12
C PRO A 89 -6.36 -10.54 1.73
N ALA A 90 -5.63 -11.63 1.57
CA ALA A 90 -5.00 -11.95 0.29
C ALA A 90 -6.05 -12.06 -0.81
N GLY A 91 -5.76 -11.46 -1.96
CA GLY A 91 -6.60 -11.58 -3.14
C GLY A 91 -7.89 -10.80 -3.12
N VAL A 92 -8.15 -10.03 -2.09
CA VAL A 92 -9.42 -9.31 -1.97
C VAL A 92 -9.29 -7.93 -2.62
N VAL A 93 -10.26 -7.60 -3.46
CA VAL A 93 -10.27 -6.31 -4.14
C VAL A 93 -10.48 -5.21 -3.12
N HIS A 94 -9.65 -4.19 -3.20
CA HIS A 94 -9.75 -3.07 -2.25
C HIS A 94 -9.25 -1.79 -2.90
N ALA A 95 -9.61 -0.68 -2.28
CA ALA A 95 -9.17 0.64 -2.69
C ALA A 95 -9.07 1.52 -1.46
N VAL A 96 -8.21 2.52 -1.53
CA VAL A 96 -8.03 3.48 -0.46
C VAL A 96 -8.12 4.88 -1.05
N ARG A 97 -8.69 5.80 -0.29
CA ARG A 97 -8.71 7.18 -0.72
C ARG A 97 -8.57 8.10 0.48
N ASN A 98 -7.90 9.22 0.27
CA ASN A 98 -7.75 10.22 1.31
C ASN A 98 -9.03 11.04 1.40
N VAL A 99 -9.65 11.06 2.56
CA VAL A 99 -10.88 11.81 2.77
C VAL A 99 -10.65 13.03 3.63
N GLY A 100 -9.40 13.34 3.94
CA GLY A 100 -9.05 14.56 4.63
C GLY A 100 -8.59 15.63 3.67
N ASN A 101 -8.02 16.70 4.21
CA ASN A 101 -7.52 17.79 3.40
C ASN A 101 -6.01 17.97 3.53
N ALA A 102 -5.35 17.02 4.13
CA ALA A 102 -3.90 17.01 4.30
C ALA A 102 -3.40 15.63 3.91
N ASN A 103 -2.09 15.45 3.89
CA ASN A 103 -1.50 14.17 3.49
C ASN A 103 -1.98 13.03 4.38
N GLY A 104 -2.21 11.88 3.79
CA GLY A 104 -2.44 10.65 4.51
C GLY A 104 -1.31 9.70 4.22
N ALA A 105 -0.98 8.84 5.19
CA ALA A 105 0.09 7.89 4.99
C ALA A 105 -0.21 6.60 5.72
N GLN A 106 0.10 5.50 5.04
CA GLN A 106 -0.03 4.18 5.65
C GLN A 106 1.32 3.48 5.63
N LEU A 107 1.56 2.70 6.65
CA LEU A 107 2.69 1.79 6.71
C LEU A 107 2.14 0.42 6.37
N ALA A 108 2.55 -0.13 5.24
CA ALA A 108 2.00 -1.39 4.75
C ALA A 108 3.03 -2.49 4.85
N THR A 109 2.59 -3.64 5.32
CA THR A 109 3.40 -4.84 5.37
C THR A 109 2.71 -5.89 4.50
N TYR A 110 3.36 -6.30 3.44
CA TYR A 110 2.83 -7.30 2.53
C TYR A 110 3.51 -8.63 2.81
N VAL A 111 2.72 -9.68 2.98
CA VAL A 111 3.26 -11.03 3.17
C VAL A 111 2.92 -11.82 1.92
N VAL A 112 3.92 -12.12 1.11
CA VAL A 112 3.69 -12.67 -0.22
C VAL A 112 4.60 -13.86 -0.47
N GLU A 113 4.23 -14.65 -1.47
CA GLU A 113 5.11 -15.69 -1.96
C GLU A 113 6.21 -15.09 -2.79
N LYS A 114 7.39 -15.63 -2.68
CA LYS A 114 8.55 -15.05 -3.37
C LYS A 114 8.38 -15.05 -4.88
N GLU A 115 7.77 -16.10 -5.44
CA GLU A 115 7.57 -16.11 -6.85
C GLU A 115 6.51 -15.16 -7.31
N SER A 116 5.64 -14.70 -6.43
CA SER A 116 4.59 -13.78 -6.83
C SER A 116 5.13 -12.40 -7.09
N ARG A 117 6.46 -12.21 -6.75
CA ARG A 117 7.05 -11.04 -6.98
C ARG A 117 6.50 -9.90 -6.32
N CYS A 118 6.95 -9.49 -5.35
CA CYS A 118 6.57 -8.31 -4.67
C CYS A 118 6.98 -7.09 -5.38
N SER A 119 7.71 -7.22 -6.46
CA SER A 119 8.10 -6.05 -7.23
C SER A 119 6.93 -5.45 -7.98
N ARG A 120 5.81 -6.15 -8.09
CA ARG A 120 4.66 -5.56 -8.73
C ARG A 120 4.05 -4.53 -7.84
N LEU A 121 3.68 -3.40 -8.43
CA LEU A 121 3.04 -2.32 -7.71
C LEU A 121 1.55 -2.54 -7.66
N PRO A 122 0.85 -1.89 -6.73
CA PRO A 122 -0.61 -1.93 -6.74
C PRO A 122 -1.14 -1.51 -8.09
N GLY A 123 -2.05 -2.30 -8.63
CA GLY A 123 -2.61 -2.01 -9.93
C GLY A 123 -1.89 -2.63 -11.08
N ASP A 124 -0.70 -3.16 -10.89
CA ASP A 124 0.01 -3.83 -11.97
C ASP A 124 -0.69 -5.12 -12.32
N PRO A 125 -0.70 -5.48 -13.59
CA PRO A 125 -1.35 -6.74 -13.97
C PRO A 125 -0.60 -7.92 -13.39
N VAL A 126 -1.33 -8.95 -13.05
CA VAL A 126 -0.73 -10.19 -12.63
C VAL A 126 -0.13 -10.87 -13.85
N PRO A 127 1.13 -11.30 -13.81
CA PRO A 127 1.70 -11.98 -14.97
C PRO A 127 0.90 -13.21 -15.32
N PRO A 128 0.64 -13.41 -16.59
CA PRO A 128 -0.16 -14.58 -17.00
C PRO A 128 0.59 -15.84 -16.69
N GLY A 129 -0.12 -16.85 -16.34
CA GLY A 129 0.46 -18.11 -16.12
C GLY A 129 1.10 -18.32 -14.81
N ARG A 130 1.24 -17.34 -13.97
CA ARG A 130 1.88 -17.57 -12.79
C ARG A 130 0.95 -17.96 -11.87
N GLY A 131 0.15 -18.41 -11.88
CA GLY A 131 -0.63 -18.90 -11.08
C GLY A 131 -0.52 -18.54 -9.83
N HIS A 132 -0.31 -18.93 -9.22
CA HIS A 132 -0.14 -18.87 -8.04
C HIS A 132 -0.46 -17.81 -7.58
N ALA A 133 -0.68 -17.44 -7.76
CA ALA A 133 -0.91 -16.44 -7.24
C ALA A 133 -1.52 -16.34 -6.50
#